data_f2edf5a8ba4002fa04db61fa25e3dbe7
#
_entry.id   f2edf5a8ba4002fa04db61fa25e3dbe7
#
_cell.length_a   1.000
_cell.length_b   1.000
_cell.length_c   1.000
_cell.angle_alpha   90.00
_cell.angle_beta   90.00
_cell.angle_gamma   90.00
#
_symmetry.space_group_name_H-M   'P 1'
#
loop_
_entity.id
_entity.type
_entity.pdbx_description
1 polymer ?
#
loop_
_entity_poly.entity_id
_entity_poly.type
_entity_poly.pdbx_seq_one_letter_code
_entity_poly.pdbx_strand_id
1 'polypeptide(L)'
;MDKHHLFWMKQALFQAQKAYDLDEIPVGAVVVQNGKIIGKGYNQREQLKDPTAHAEIIALSAAANTIDDWRLNKCTIYVTKEPCVMCSGAIVSARIKMVVFGCYDKEAGCCGSL
;
A
#
# COMPACT_ATOMS: atom_id res chain seq x y z
N MET A 1 6.02 -17.20 1.46
CA MET A 1 6.30 -15.89 2.09
C MET A 1 6.88 -16.14 3.47
N ASP A 2 7.98 -15.50 3.81
CA ASP A 2 8.59 -15.72 5.11
C ASP A 2 7.76 -15.10 6.25
N LYS A 3 8.10 -15.47 7.50
CA LYS A 3 7.32 -15.04 8.68
C LYS A 3 7.32 -13.52 8.85
N HIS A 4 8.42 -12.87 8.50
CA HIS A 4 8.58 -11.42 8.62
C HIS A 4 7.59 -10.71 7.67
N HIS A 5 7.61 -11.09 6.40
CA HIS A 5 6.69 -10.53 5.41
C HIS A 5 5.24 -10.88 5.73
N LEU A 6 5.00 -12.08 6.22
CA LEU A 6 3.64 -12.51 6.59
C LEU A 6 3.06 -11.64 7.71
N PHE A 7 3.87 -11.29 8.71
CA PHE A 7 3.43 -10.43 9.80
C PHE A 7 2.92 -9.07 9.25
N TRP A 8 3.72 -8.43 8.41
CA TRP A 8 3.34 -7.13 7.85
C TRP A 8 2.18 -7.24 6.87
N MET A 9 2.10 -8.34 6.11
CA MET A 9 0.96 -8.55 5.23
C MET A 9 -0.34 -8.69 6.01
N LYS A 10 -0.32 -9.29 7.19
CA LYS A 10 -1.50 -9.33 8.06
C LYS A 10 -1.93 -7.94 8.49
N GLN A 11 -0.97 -7.04 8.74
CA GLN A 11 -1.30 -5.65 9.05
C GLN A 11 -1.98 -4.95 7.86
N ALA A 12 -1.51 -5.21 6.65
CA ALA A 12 -2.15 -4.71 5.44
C ALA A 12 -3.57 -5.27 5.28
N LEU A 13 -3.77 -6.55 5.62
CA LEU A 13 -5.10 -7.17 5.57
C LEU A 13 -6.08 -6.53 6.56
N PHE A 14 -5.63 -6.08 7.72
CA PHE A 14 -6.49 -5.33 8.64
C PHE A 14 -6.98 -4.03 7.99
N GLN A 15 -6.12 -3.38 7.22
CA GLN A 15 -6.53 -2.17 6.49
C GLN A 15 -7.54 -2.52 5.39
N ALA A 16 -7.34 -3.63 4.68
CA ALA A 16 -8.29 -4.10 3.67
C ALA A 16 -9.67 -4.38 4.30
N GLN A 17 -9.69 -4.93 5.50
CA GLN A 17 -10.95 -5.19 6.22
C GLN A 17 -11.70 -3.90 6.51
N LYS A 18 -11.00 -2.82 6.87
CA LYS A 18 -11.62 -1.51 7.06
C LYS A 18 -12.30 -1.01 5.79
N ALA A 19 -11.65 -1.17 4.65
CA ALA A 19 -12.24 -0.81 3.36
C ALA A 19 -13.50 -1.63 3.10
N TYR A 20 -13.43 -2.94 3.30
CA TYR A 20 -14.56 -3.84 3.13
C TYR A 20 -15.76 -3.41 3.99
N ASP A 21 -15.51 -3.07 5.25
CA ASP A 21 -16.56 -2.65 6.19
C ASP A 21 -17.22 -1.33 5.79
N LEU A 22 -16.56 -0.53 4.96
CA LEU A 22 -17.06 0.75 4.46
C LEU A 22 -17.56 0.67 3.02
N ASP A 23 -17.78 -0.53 2.49
CA ASP A 23 -18.22 -0.76 1.12
C ASP A 23 -17.25 -0.21 0.06
N GLU A 24 -15.98 -0.17 0.38
CA GLU A 24 -14.91 0.14 -0.55
C GLU A 24 -14.29 -1.15 -1.09
N ILE A 25 -13.54 -1.06 -2.18
CA ILE A 25 -12.77 -2.20 -2.68
C ILE A 25 -11.77 -2.60 -1.57
N PRO A 26 -11.75 -3.88 -1.15
CA PRO A 26 -10.97 -4.30 0.02
C PRO A 26 -9.47 -4.44 -0.27
N VAL A 27 -8.79 -3.32 -0.38
CA VAL A 27 -7.34 -3.24 -0.52
C VAL A 27 -6.78 -2.45 0.65
N GLY A 28 -5.71 -2.96 1.24
CA GLY A 28 -5.00 -2.32 2.34
C GLY A 28 -3.51 -2.32 2.11
N ALA A 29 -2.84 -1.33 2.69
CA ALA A 29 -1.39 -1.17 2.56
C ALA A 29 -0.77 -0.63 3.83
N VAL A 30 0.48 -1.05 4.12
CA VAL A 30 1.29 -0.48 5.18
C VAL A 30 2.69 -0.22 4.65
N VAL A 31 3.31 0.85 5.11
CA VAL A 31 4.70 1.20 4.82
C VAL A 31 5.50 1.01 6.08
N VAL A 32 6.58 0.24 5.98
CA VAL A 32 7.39 -0.19 7.12
C VAL A 32 8.82 0.29 6.97
N GLN A 33 9.37 0.85 8.04
CA GLN A 33 10.78 1.24 8.13
C GLN A 33 11.32 0.82 9.49
N ASN A 34 12.43 0.09 9.52
CA ASN A 34 13.10 -0.33 10.76
C ASN A 34 12.15 -1.04 11.75
N GLY A 35 11.33 -1.96 11.23
CA GLY A 35 10.42 -2.75 12.07
C GLY A 35 9.24 -1.96 12.64
N LYS A 36 8.90 -0.82 12.04
CA LYS A 36 7.77 0.00 12.46
C LYS A 36 6.90 0.39 11.28
N ILE A 37 5.59 0.39 11.47
CA ILE A 37 4.67 0.94 10.50
C ILE A 37 4.75 2.47 10.61
N ILE A 38 5.12 3.12 9.51
CA ILE A 38 5.18 4.58 9.46
C ILE A 38 4.06 5.19 8.61
N GLY A 39 3.32 4.37 7.89
CA GLY A 39 2.15 4.79 7.13
C GLY A 39 1.25 3.61 6.86
N LYS A 40 -0.05 3.84 6.85
CA LYS A 40 -1.04 2.81 6.52
C LYS A 40 -2.20 3.45 5.78
N GLY A 41 -2.87 2.65 4.96
CA GLY A 41 -3.99 3.14 4.17
C GLY A 41 -4.87 2.00 3.70
N TYR A 42 -6.10 2.35 3.36
CA TYR A 42 -7.04 1.45 2.74
C TYR A 42 -7.79 2.24 1.67
N ASN A 43 -8.38 1.52 0.73
CA ASN A 43 -9.07 2.17 -0.39
C ASN A 43 -10.25 3.01 0.14
N GLN A 44 -10.31 4.29 -0.25
CA GLN A 44 -11.31 5.24 0.22
C GLN A 44 -11.86 6.11 -0.93
N ARG A 45 -11.90 5.58 -2.14
CA ARG A 45 -12.35 6.34 -3.33
C ARG A 45 -13.76 6.88 -3.17
N GLU A 46 -14.69 6.03 -2.72
CA GLU A 46 -16.09 6.44 -2.52
C GLU A 46 -16.23 7.38 -1.33
N GLN A 47 -15.59 7.05 -0.22
CA GLN A 47 -15.69 7.81 1.02
C GLN A 47 -15.15 9.23 0.86
N LEU A 48 -14.01 9.40 0.20
CA LEU A 48 -13.35 10.69 0.02
C LEU A 48 -13.73 11.40 -1.28
N LYS A 49 -14.53 10.75 -2.16
CA LYS A 49 -14.84 11.27 -3.50
C LYS A 49 -13.55 11.59 -4.25
N ASP A 50 -12.56 10.72 -4.13
CA ASP A 50 -11.24 10.91 -4.70
C ASP A 50 -10.86 9.69 -5.53
N PRO A 51 -10.75 9.82 -6.86
CA PRO A 51 -10.44 8.70 -7.73
C PRO A 51 -9.04 8.13 -7.49
N THR A 52 -8.15 8.88 -6.84
CA THR A 52 -6.78 8.44 -6.55
C THR A 52 -6.62 7.88 -5.13
N ALA A 53 -7.68 7.81 -4.33
CA ALA A 53 -7.61 7.38 -2.94
C ALA A 53 -7.50 5.86 -2.81
N HIS A 54 -6.51 5.28 -3.47
CA HIS A 54 -6.11 3.91 -3.32
C HIS A 54 -5.30 3.72 -2.02
N ALA A 55 -5.32 2.52 -1.47
CA ALA A 55 -4.62 2.20 -0.23
C ALA A 55 -3.15 2.63 -0.27
N GLU A 56 -2.47 2.35 -1.38
CA GLU A 56 -1.04 2.64 -1.55
C GLU A 56 -0.77 4.15 -1.51
N ILE A 57 -1.58 4.93 -2.22
CA ILE A 57 -1.42 6.39 -2.26
C ILE A 57 -1.55 6.96 -0.85
N ILE A 58 -2.58 6.53 -0.12
CA ILE A 58 -2.82 6.99 1.25
C ILE A 58 -1.66 6.58 2.17
N ALA A 59 -1.21 5.34 2.08
CA ALA A 59 -0.11 4.83 2.91
C ALA A 59 1.22 5.56 2.63
N LEU A 60 1.53 5.81 1.35
CA LEU A 60 2.75 6.54 0.96
C LEU A 60 2.73 7.97 1.50
N SER A 61 1.61 8.66 1.36
CA SER A 61 1.47 10.03 1.87
C SER A 61 1.60 10.08 3.39
N ALA A 62 0.97 9.13 4.08
CA ALA A 62 1.06 9.04 5.53
C ALA A 62 2.50 8.77 5.99
N ALA A 63 3.20 7.87 5.31
CA ALA A 63 4.59 7.54 5.63
C ALA A 63 5.52 8.76 5.43
N ALA A 64 5.37 9.45 4.32
CA ALA A 64 6.16 10.65 4.01
C ALA A 64 5.95 11.73 5.08
N ASN A 65 4.72 11.93 5.50
CA ASN A 65 4.41 12.90 6.56
C ASN A 65 4.99 12.47 7.91
N THR A 66 4.98 11.17 8.20
CA THR A 66 5.51 10.65 9.47
C THR A 66 7.01 10.91 9.60
N ILE A 67 7.78 10.69 8.53
CA ILE A 67 9.24 10.89 8.56
C ILE A 67 9.68 12.26 8.07
N ASP A 68 8.73 13.11 7.68
CA ASP A 68 8.98 14.46 7.17
C ASP A 68 9.94 14.46 5.98
N ASP A 69 9.75 13.52 5.06
CA ASP A 69 10.55 13.38 3.85
C ASP A 69 9.74 12.61 2.82
N TRP A 70 9.70 13.10 1.56
CA TRP A 70 9.00 12.39 0.50
C TRP A 70 9.75 11.14 0.02
N ARG A 71 11.05 11.04 0.33
CA ARG A 71 11.86 9.88 -0.06
C ARG A 71 11.68 8.76 0.94
N LEU A 72 11.16 7.64 0.47
CA LEU A 72 10.91 6.45 1.29
C LEU A 72 11.91 5.34 0.94
N ASN A 73 13.15 5.71 0.69
CA ASN A 73 14.18 4.81 0.15
C ASN A 73 14.67 3.73 1.12
N LYS A 74 14.26 3.78 2.37
CA LYS A 74 14.56 2.75 3.38
C LYS A 74 13.32 1.95 3.76
N CYS A 75 12.23 2.12 3.02
CA CYS A 75 10.94 1.56 3.39
C CYS A 75 10.54 0.41 2.50
N THR A 76 9.76 -0.50 3.06
CA THR A 76 9.06 -1.56 2.33
C THR A 76 7.57 -1.26 2.39
N ILE A 77 6.87 -1.36 1.27
CA ILE A 77 5.41 -1.29 1.24
C ILE A 77 4.82 -2.69 1.09
N TYR A 78 3.86 -3.00 1.94
CA TYR A 78 3.08 -4.23 1.88
C TYR A 78 1.68 -3.86 1.47
N VAL A 79 1.20 -4.47 0.40
CA VAL A 79 -0.15 -4.23 -0.12
C VAL A 79 -0.83 -5.57 -0.40
N THR A 80 -2.11 -5.67 -0.09
CA THR A 80 -2.83 -6.94 -0.18
C THR A 80 -3.03 -7.41 -1.61
N LYS A 81 -2.98 -6.50 -2.58
CA LYS A 81 -3.19 -6.77 -3.99
C LYS A 81 -2.13 -6.05 -4.81
N GLU A 82 -1.71 -6.63 -5.92
CA GLU A 82 -0.72 -6.05 -6.82
C GLU A 82 -1.09 -4.61 -7.20
N PRO A 83 -0.17 -3.63 -7.04
CA PRO A 83 -0.47 -2.25 -7.37
C PRO A 83 -0.78 -2.04 -8.86
N CYS A 84 -1.73 -1.13 -9.12
CA CYS A 84 -2.06 -0.70 -10.48
C CYS A 84 -0.98 0.25 -11.03
N VAL A 85 -1.17 0.71 -12.27
CA VAL A 85 -0.20 1.59 -12.92
C VAL A 85 0.01 2.90 -12.16
N MET A 86 -1.06 3.50 -11.65
CA MET A 86 -0.98 4.74 -10.87
C MET A 86 -0.16 4.54 -9.59
N CYS A 87 -0.49 3.51 -8.83
CA CYS A 87 0.18 3.23 -7.56
C CYS A 87 1.63 2.77 -7.77
N SER A 88 1.88 2.00 -8.82
CA SER A 88 3.25 1.60 -9.18
C SER A 88 4.10 2.81 -9.51
N GLY A 89 3.56 3.78 -10.24
CA GLY A 89 4.24 5.05 -10.50
C GLY A 89 4.53 5.84 -9.24
N ALA A 90 3.57 5.90 -8.33
CA ALA A 90 3.73 6.59 -7.05
C ALA A 90 4.81 5.92 -6.19
N ILE A 91 4.84 4.59 -6.16
CA ILE A 91 5.84 3.81 -5.43
C ILE A 91 7.24 4.11 -5.96
N VAL A 92 7.40 4.14 -7.28
CA VAL A 92 8.68 4.47 -7.92
C VAL A 92 9.07 5.92 -7.60
N SER A 93 8.12 6.84 -7.68
CA SER A 93 8.37 8.26 -7.37
C SER A 93 8.81 8.46 -5.92
N ALA A 94 8.25 7.68 -5.00
CA ALA A 94 8.59 7.74 -3.58
C ALA A 94 9.93 7.05 -3.25
N ARG A 95 10.55 6.37 -4.20
CA ARG A 95 11.82 5.64 -4.02
C ARG A 95 11.70 4.46 -3.05
N ILE A 96 10.55 3.83 -2.98
CA ILE A 96 10.34 2.64 -2.13
C ILE A 96 11.39 1.56 -2.46
N LYS A 97 11.97 0.97 -1.43
CA LYS A 97 13.02 -0.03 -1.56
C LYS A 97 12.48 -1.39 -2.03
N MET A 98 11.34 -1.81 -1.50
CA MET A 98 10.76 -3.12 -1.77
C MET A 98 9.25 -3.07 -1.74
N VAL A 99 8.62 -3.77 -2.67
CA VAL A 99 7.16 -3.94 -2.73
C VAL A 99 6.84 -5.41 -2.50
N VAL A 100 5.97 -5.69 -1.54
CA VAL A 100 5.47 -7.03 -1.27
C VAL A 100 3.95 -7.00 -1.43
N PHE A 101 3.39 -7.82 -2.30
CA PHE A 101 1.94 -7.86 -2.47
C PHE A 101 1.40 -9.29 -2.28
N GLY A 102 0.14 -9.37 -1.84
CA GLY A 102 -0.48 -10.64 -1.44
C GLY A 102 -1.01 -11.46 -2.60
N CYS A 103 -1.50 -10.83 -3.65
CA CYS A 103 -2.00 -11.53 -4.83
C CYS A 103 -1.81 -10.69 -6.09
N TYR A 104 -1.72 -11.39 -7.24
CA TYR A 104 -1.63 -10.72 -8.54
C TYR A 104 -2.98 -10.15 -8.97
N ASP A 105 -2.94 -9.07 -9.73
CA ASP A 105 -4.09 -8.50 -10.41
C ASP A 105 -3.82 -8.57 -11.91
N LYS A 106 -4.41 -9.56 -12.57
CA LYS A 106 -4.17 -9.81 -14.00
C LYS A 106 -4.79 -8.76 -14.91
N GLU A 107 -5.74 -7.99 -14.40
CA GLU A 107 -6.42 -6.97 -15.20
C GLU A 107 -5.74 -5.61 -15.15
N ALA A 108 -5.25 -5.21 -13.98
CA ALA A 108 -4.75 -3.85 -13.76
C ALA A 108 -3.38 -3.78 -13.07
N GLY A 109 -2.78 -4.92 -12.70
CA GLY A 109 -1.52 -4.93 -11.95
C GLY A 109 -0.32 -4.58 -12.81
N CYS A 110 0.63 -3.85 -12.24
CA CYS A 110 1.83 -3.34 -12.92
C CYS A 110 3.14 -3.65 -12.18
N CYS A 111 3.13 -4.64 -11.28
CA CYS A 111 4.34 -5.00 -10.54
C CYS A 111 4.79 -6.44 -10.82
N GLY A 112 4.18 -7.10 -11.78
CA GLY A 112 4.50 -8.49 -12.13
C GLY A 112 3.55 -9.07 -13.15
N SER A 113 2.33 -8.51 -13.28
CA SER A 113 1.32 -9.01 -14.21
C SER A 113 1.36 -8.31 -15.57
N LEU A 114 2.05 -7.21 -15.68
CA LEU A 114 2.14 -6.46 -16.93
C LEU A 114 3.30 -6.96 -17.80
#